data_78a9d9424a9b0df2b7146b8ff96a019c
#
_entry.id   78a9d9424a9b0df2b7146b8ff96a019c
#
_cell.length_a   1.000
_cell.length_b   1.000
_cell.length_c   1.000
_cell.angle_alpha   90.00
_cell.angle_beta   90.00
_cell.angle_gamma   90.00
#
_symmetry.space_group_name_H-M   'P 1'
#
loop_
_entity.id
_entity.type
_entity.pdbx_description
1 polymer ?
#
loop_
_entity_poly.entity_id
_entity_poly.type
_entity_poly.pdbx_seq_one_letter_code
_entity_poly.pdbx_strand_id
1 'polypeptide(L)'
;MSYGLSVFKKGPDYIDPLWISKASKTSCYNLDYNTMSMAEIKKLFTLKTKQSTINLIEGNKGLFDGVSLDGSDSNAALAHLLNLETILVVDCSGITRGIAPLING
;
A
#
# COMPACT_ATOMS: atom_id res chain seq x y z
N MET A 1 -25.73 -3.12 5.54
CA MET A 1 -24.92 -1.98 6.01
C MET A 1 -23.62 -1.92 5.23
N SER A 2 -23.38 -0.83 4.59
CA SER A 2 -22.11 -0.64 3.89
C SER A 2 -21.12 0.08 4.81
N TYR A 3 -19.96 -0.50 5.00
CA TYR A 3 -18.86 0.21 5.63
C TYR A 3 -18.22 1.10 4.57
N GLY A 4 -17.87 2.33 4.93
CA GLY A 4 -17.10 3.17 4.05
C GLY A 4 -15.71 2.58 3.85
N LEU A 5 -15.43 2.07 2.67
CA LEU A 5 -14.15 1.46 2.30
C LEU A 5 -13.48 2.27 1.21
N SER A 6 -12.24 2.67 1.44
CA SER A 6 -11.39 3.26 0.42
C SER A 6 -10.21 2.34 0.16
N VAL A 7 -9.92 2.08 -1.11
CA VAL A 7 -8.84 1.18 -1.51
C VAL A 7 -7.88 1.88 -2.46
N PHE A 8 -6.60 1.56 -2.29
CA PHE A 8 -5.52 2.17 -3.05
C PHE A 8 -4.48 1.11 -3.41
N LYS A 9 -3.81 1.30 -4.52
CA LYS A 9 -2.65 0.52 -4.93
C LYS A 9 -1.43 1.43 -5.03
N LYS A 10 -0.33 1.06 -4.42
CA LYS A 10 0.92 1.80 -4.59
C LYS A 10 1.50 1.53 -5.98
N GLY A 11 1.88 2.60 -6.66
CA GLY A 11 2.55 2.53 -7.96
C GLY A 11 1.59 2.60 -9.15
N PRO A 12 2.15 2.60 -10.37
CA PRO A 12 1.40 2.72 -11.61
C PRO A 12 0.90 1.36 -12.11
N ASP A 13 0.17 0.64 -11.29
CA ASP A 13 -0.36 -0.68 -11.63
C ASP A 13 -1.79 -0.57 -12.15
N TYR A 14 -2.12 -1.27 -13.23
CA TYR A 14 -3.44 -1.28 -13.83
C TYR A 14 -4.19 -2.59 -13.61
N ILE A 15 -3.48 -3.67 -13.32
CA ILE A 15 -4.07 -5.01 -13.19
C ILE A 15 -4.64 -5.19 -11.79
N ASP A 16 -3.82 -4.99 -10.76
CA ASP A 16 -4.24 -5.14 -9.37
C ASP A 16 -5.40 -4.20 -9.00
N PRO A 17 -5.39 -2.92 -9.41
CA PRO A 17 -6.52 -2.04 -9.14
C PRO A 17 -7.85 -2.53 -9.72
N LEU A 18 -7.84 -3.20 -10.87
CA LEU A 18 -9.05 -3.78 -11.44
C LEU A 18 -9.62 -4.89 -10.54
N TRP A 19 -8.75 -5.77 -10.05
CA TRP A 19 -9.17 -6.85 -9.15
C TRP A 19 -9.61 -6.30 -7.80
N ILE A 20 -8.89 -5.33 -7.25
CA ILE A 20 -9.21 -4.69 -5.97
C ILE A 20 -10.55 -3.95 -6.07
N SER A 21 -10.77 -3.21 -7.15
CA SER A 21 -12.04 -2.52 -7.38
C SER A 21 -13.20 -3.49 -7.47
N LYS A 22 -13.00 -4.60 -8.16
CA LYS A 22 -14.02 -5.63 -8.30
C LYS A 22 -14.35 -6.31 -6.97
N ALA A 23 -13.32 -6.65 -6.20
CA ALA A 23 -13.49 -7.32 -4.92
C ALA A 23 -14.10 -6.40 -3.86
N SER A 24 -13.69 -5.13 -3.83
CA SER A 24 -14.18 -4.15 -2.85
C SER A 24 -15.48 -3.49 -3.23
N LYS A 25 -15.88 -3.61 -4.51
CA LYS A 25 -17.05 -2.91 -5.09
C LYS A 25 -16.94 -1.40 -4.99
N THR A 26 -15.72 -0.88 -5.00
CA THR A 26 -15.44 0.56 -5.00
C THR A 26 -14.22 0.82 -5.88
N SER A 27 -14.04 2.06 -6.30
CA SER A 27 -12.90 2.43 -7.14
C SER A 27 -11.59 2.31 -6.37
N CYS A 28 -10.56 1.77 -7.01
CA CYS A 28 -9.22 1.72 -6.47
C CYS A 28 -8.36 2.80 -7.13
N TYR A 29 -7.67 3.59 -6.32
CA TYR A 29 -6.82 4.68 -6.80
C TYR A 29 -5.35 4.32 -6.64
N ASN A 30 -4.53 4.81 -7.56
CA ASN A 30 -3.09 4.60 -7.51
C ASN A 30 -2.42 5.73 -6.72
N LEU A 31 -1.49 5.35 -5.85
CA LEU A 31 -0.59 6.28 -5.14
C LEU A 31 0.81 6.07 -5.71
N ASP A 32 1.23 6.94 -6.60
CA ASP A 32 2.42 6.71 -7.43
C ASP A 32 3.44 7.83 -7.26
N TYR A 33 4.59 7.48 -6.69
CA TYR A 33 5.70 8.41 -6.50
C TYR A 33 6.34 8.89 -7.80
N ASN A 34 6.14 8.17 -8.92
CA ASN A 34 6.70 8.58 -10.22
C ASN A 34 5.93 9.72 -10.86
N THR A 35 4.62 9.78 -10.63
CA THR A 35 3.73 10.77 -11.25
C THR A 35 3.17 11.78 -10.27
N MET A 36 3.32 11.52 -8.97
CA MET A 36 2.75 12.36 -7.91
C MET A 36 3.82 12.72 -6.89
N SER A 37 3.80 13.97 -6.44
CA SER A 37 4.60 14.39 -5.30
C SER A 37 4.05 13.81 -3.99
N MET A 38 4.85 13.86 -2.93
CA MET A 38 4.40 13.44 -1.59
C MET A 38 3.16 14.23 -1.15
N ALA A 39 3.12 15.52 -1.46
CA ALA A 39 1.98 16.38 -1.13
C ALA A 39 0.73 15.96 -1.89
N GLU A 40 0.87 15.59 -3.18
CA GLU A 40 -0.24 15.12 -3.99
C GLU A 40 -0.77 13.77 -3.53
N ILE A 41 0.11 12.83 -3.18
CA ILE A 41 -0.26 11.54 -2.61
C ILE A 41 -1.06 11.73 -1.32
N LYS A 42 -0.56 12.55 -0.42
CA LYS A 42 -1.22 12.83 0.85
C LYS A 42 -2.57 13.51 0.66
N LYS A 43 -2.66 14.45 -0.27
CA LYS A 43 -3.91 15.14 -0.61
C LYS A 43 -4.94 14.19 -1.19
N LEU A 44 -4.56 13.35 -2.14
CA LEU A 44 -5.44 12.36 -2.74
C LEU A 44 -5.95 11.38 -1.69
N PHE A 45 -5.06 10.85 -0.86
CA PHE A 45 -5.43 9.92 0.21
C PHE A 45 -6.42 10.58 1.18
N THR A 46 -6.11 11.77 1.65
CA THR A 46 -6.98 12.51 2.58
C THR A 46 -8.35 12.78 1.97
N LEU A 47 -8.38 13.21 0.71
CA LEU A 47 -9.63 13.51 0.00
C LEU A 47 -10.51 12.27 -0.15
N LYS A 48 -9.92 11.13 -0.55
CA LYS A 48 -10.66 9.90 -0.83
C LYS A 48 -11.05 9.14 0.44
N THR A 49 -10.43 9.43 1.57
CA THR A 49 -10.72 8.73 2.83
C THR A 49 -11.61 9.53 3.78
N LYS A 50 -12.07 10.71 3.39
CA LYS A 50 -12.87 11.60 4.25
C LYS A 50 -14.09 10.94 4.87
N GLN A 51 -14.77 10.07 4.14
CA GLN A 51 -16.00 9.43 4.58
C GLN A 51 -15.85 7.93 4.74
N SER A 52 -14.61 7.46 4.76
CA SER A 52 -14.33 6.03 4.84
C SER A 52 -14.05 5.62 6.28
N THR A 53 -14.60 4.48 6.68
CA THR A 53 -14.32 3.88 7.98
C THR A 53 -13.06 3.01 7.92
N ILE A 54 -12.83 2.35 6.78
CA ILE A 54 -11.68 1.47 6.57
C ILE A 54 -10.94 1.96 5.32
N ASN A 55 -9.63 2.10 5.45
CA ASN A 55 -8.77 2.50 4.36
C ASN A 55 -7.70 1.44 4.17
N LEU A 56 -7.59 0.91 2.96
CA LEU A 56 -6.67 -0.17 2.64
C LEU A 56 -5.77 0.23 1.48
N ILE A 57 -4.48 0.09 1.68
CA ILE A 57 -3.48 0.32 0.62
C ILE A 57 -2.74 -0.98 0.40
N GLU A 58 -2.75 -1.49 -0.81
CA GLU A 58 -1.90 -2.60 -1.19
C GLU A 58 -0.56 -2.05 -1.67
N GLY A 59 0.51 -2.47 -1.01
CA GLY A 59 1.87 -2.19 -1.45
C GLY A 59 2.29 -3.09 -2.60
N ASN A 60 3.53 -2.97 -3.00
CA ASN A 60 4.12 -3.80 -4.05
C ASN A 60 5.48 -4.28 -3.58
N LYS A 61 5.92 -5.44 -4.08
CA LYS A 61 7.23 -6.03 -3.76
C LYS A 61 7.48 -6.09 -2.24
N GLY A 62 8.73 -5.94 -1.81
CA GLY A 62 9.09 -5.97 -0.39
C GLY A 62 8.80 -4.66 0.33
N LEU A 63 8.78 -4.72 1.66
CA LEU A 63 8.45 -3.59 2.52
C LEU A 63 9.36 -2.37 2.28
N PHE A 64 10.66 -2.63 2.07
CA PHE A 64 11.65 -1.57 1.88
C PHE A 64 12.07 -1.39 0.42
N ASP A 65 11.45 -2.11 -0.50
CA ASP A 65 11.76 -2.01 -1.92
C ASP A 65 11.19 -0.73 -2.52
N GLY A 66 11.95 -0.15 -3.43
CA GLY A 66 11.59 1.02 -4.19
C GLY A 66 12.62 1.26 -5.28
N VAL A 67 12.44 2.32 -6.06
CA VAL A 67 13.38 2.71 -7.10
C VAL A 67 14.53 3.52 -6.51
N SER A 68 14.25 4.34 -5.51
CA SER A 68 15.26 5.16 -4.83
C SER A 68 16.14 4.34 -3.90
N LEU A 69 17.43 4.60 -3.92
CA LEU A 69 18.38 3.91 -3.05
C LEU A 69 18.20 4.25 -1.57
N ASP A 70 17.68 5.42 -1.26
CA ASP A 70 17.44 5.86 0.12
C ASP A 70 16.11 5.34 0.70
N GLY A 71 15.33 4.61 -0.10
CA GLY A 71 14.05 4.06 0.35
C GLY A 71 12.92 5.07 0.46
N SER A 72 13.09 6.30 -0.04
CA SER A 72 12.09 7.36 0.08
C SER A 72 10.78 7.05 -0.65
N ASP A 73 10.79 6.13 -1.60
CA ASP A 73 9.61 5.68 -2.35
C ASP A 73 9.19 4.25 -2.01
N SER A 74 9.66 3.70 -0.91
CA SER A 74 9.30 2.34 -0.47
C SER A 74 7.89 2.27 0.11
N ASN A 75 7.40 1.04 0.29
CA ASN A 75 6.14 0.80 0.99
C ASN A 75 6.19 1.31 2.43
N ALA A 76 7.32 1.11 3.10
CA ALA A 76 7.54 1.62 4.46
C ALA A 76 7.48 3.15 4.51
N ALA A 77 8.08 3.82 3.53
CA ALA A 77 8.03 5.28 3.43
C ALA A 77 6.59 5.78 3.21
N LEU A 78 5.82 5.09 2.38
CA LEU A 78 4.41 5.44 2.16
C LEU A 78 3.59 5.28 3.45
N ALA A 79 3.76 4.18 4.15
CA ALA A 79 3.07 3.96 5.43
C ALA A 79 3.42 5.05 6.45
N HIS A 80 4.67 5.47 6.50
CA HIS A 80 5.11 6.56 7.38
C HIS A 80 4.51 7.90 6.95
N LEU A 81 4.54 8.21 5.66
CA LEU A 81 3.99 9.45 5.12
C LEU A 81 2.51 9.63 5.48
N LEU A 82 1.74 8.55 5.38
CA LEU A 82 0.30 8.56 5.63
C LEU A 82 -0.07 8.15 7.06
N ASN A 83 0.91 7.88 7.90
CA ASN A 83 0.73 7.47 9.31
C ASN A 83 -0.19 6.25 9.43
N LEU A 84 0.16 5.18 8.74
CA LEU A 84 -0.64 3.97 8.65
C LEU A 84 0.01 2.81 9.39
N GLU A 85 -0.83 1.94 9.93
CA GLU A 85 -0.41 0.62 10.39
C GLU A 85 -0.05 -0.26 9.19
N THR A 86 0.91 -1.15 9.37
CA THR A 86 1.38 -2.03 8.30
C THR A 86 1.09 -3.48 8.65
N ILE A 87 0.46 -4.18 7.71
CA ILE A 87 0.30 -5.63 7.76
C ILE A 87 1.31 -6.22 6.79
N LEU A 88 2.24 -7.00 7.31
CA LEU A 88 3.26 -7.67 6.50
C LEU A 88 2.79 -9.07 6.13
N VAL A 89 2.69 -9.31 4.83
CA VAL A 89 2.36 -10.64 4.30
C VAL A 89 3.64 -11.32 3.86
N VAL A 90 3.94 -12.47 4.43
CA VAL A 90 5.17 -13.20 4.17
C VAL A 90 4.84 -14.59 3.65
N ASP A 91 5.40 -14.93 2.49
CA ASP A 91 5.35 -16.29 1.98
C ASP A 91 6.43 -17.10 2.70
N CYS A 92 6.00 -18.02 3.57
CA CYS A 92 6.89 -18.89 4.33
C CYS A 92 6.81 -20.35 3.87
N SER A 93 6.29 -20.63 2.67
CA SER A 93 6.28 -21.97 2.12
C SER A 93 7.71 -22.49 1.99
N GLY A 94 7.96 -23.71 2.49
CA GLY A 94 9.28 -24.30 2.50
C GLY A 94 10.24 -23.73 3.53
N ILE A 95 9.80 -22.79 4.36
CA ILE A 95 10.59 -22.19 5.43
C ILE A 95 10.05 -22.63 6.79
N THR A 96 10.94 -22.97 7.70
CA THR A 96 10.58 -23.29 9.08
C THR A 96 11.16 -22.24 10.04
N ARG A 97 12.16 -22.58 10.80
CA ARG A 97 12.79 -21.65 11.76
C ARG A 97 13.46 -20.45 11.10
N GLY A 98 13.85 -20.57 9.83
CA GLY A 98 14.50 -19.50 9.10
C GLY A 98 13.64 -18.26 8.88
N ILE A 99 12.33 -18.34 9.14
CA ILE A 99 11.43 -17.20 8.96
C ILE A 99 11.71 -16.08 9.98
N ALA A 100 12.13 -16.43 11.19
CA ALA A 100 12.37 -15.44 12.23
C ALA A 100 13.51 -14.48 11.88
N PRO A 101 14.70 -14.94 11.43
CA PRO A 101 15.74 -14.02 10.95
C PRO A 101 15.31 -13.20 9.74
N LEU A 102 14.51 -13.77 8.84
CA LEU A 102 14.00 -13.07 7.67
C LEU A 102 13.13 -11.88 8.06
N ILE A 103 12.28 -12.03 9.04
CA ILE A 103 11.39 -10.95 9.53
C ILE A 103 12.19 -9.94 10.35
N ASN A 104 13.10 -10.39 11.19
CA ASN A 104 13.88 -9.53 12.08
C ASN A 104 15.06 -8.85 11.38
N GLY A 105 15.54 -9.44 10.31
CA GLY A 105 16.71 -8.96 9.59
C GLY A 105 16.50 -7.84 8.69
#